data_535b44cadf4642f1d413dcfd45145c97
#
_entry.id   535b44cadf4642f1d413dcfd45145c97
#
_cell.length_a   1.000
_cell.length_b   1.000
_cell.length_c   1.000
_cell.angle_alpha   90.00
_cell.angle_beta   90.00
_cell.angle_gamma   90.00
#
_symmetry.space_group_name_H-M   'P 1'
#
loop_
_entity.id
_entity.type
_entity.pdbx_description
1 polymer ?
#
loop_
_entity_poly.entity_id
_entity_poly.type
_entity_poly.pdbx_seq_one_letter_code
_entity_poly.pdbx_strand_id
1 'polypeptide(L)'
;MRAFRLHLIFAVAVIALSGPAAAAPEGATLASAVDSAWLRSVPARTLEARQGEVEAAGATARSWVAASPTLGLAQRSDRWTDQRDQRESEVSLSASVWLPGQKAARETLAARSTEELAAQLRQARLAVAGEVRNRAWEAAAAEEVLIEKRDHLQHLQELAEEVQRRVKAGDLARSDGLLAQQEALGARIDMTQAATKASEALARFRVLTGLRELPRLEPEPIADVAEPFNARLGAARASERRAEAALRVAEATRSAPPTIGLSYRHEQKGALPAPERSVGVALQIPLGSAARNRPVEALAQTQIATAAAEAAQAQAGIDADVGHALEQLSNVREALEAAVARAAALREHAALIDKAFRVGERGLAEMLRARILSHEAGMAVRQQRVALGLAHAQLNQVRGILP
;
A
#
# COMPACT_ATOMS: atom_id res chain seq x y z
N MET A 1 26.70 -66.09 -35.31
CA MET A 1 28.14 -65.73 -35.50
C MET A 1 28.26 -64.23 -35.69
N ARG A 2 29.20 -63.64 -34.97
CA ARG A 2 29.75 -62.29 -34.99
C ARG A 2 28.81 -61.10 -34.61
N ALA A 3 29.00 -60.72 -33.34
CA ALA A 3 28.59 -59.45 -32.71
C ALA A 3 29.38 -58.28 -33.31
N PHE A 4 28.68 -57.19 -33.58
CA PHE A 4 29.30 -55.87 -33.86
C PHE A 4 29.01 -54.96 -32.67
N ARG A 5 30.03 -54.71 -31.86
CA ARG A 5 29.99 -53.71 -30.75
C ARG A 5 30.29 -52.33 -31.33
N LEU A 6 29.31 -51.43 -31.28
CA LEU A 6 29.50 -50.04 -31.63
C LEU A 6 29.76 -49.26 -30.31
N HIS A 7 31.00 -48.76 -30.18
CA HIS A 7 31.39 -47.88 -29.07
C HIS A 7 30.95 -46.46 -29.40
N LEU A 8 29.98 -45.94 -28.68
CA LEU A 8 29.59 -44.56 -28.74
C LEU A 8 30.42 -43.76 -27.72
N ILE A 9 31.36 -42.94 -28.21
CA ILE A 9 32.18 -42.01 -27.41
C ILE A 9 31.32 -40.78 -27.15
N PHE A 10 30.91 -40.58 -25.90
CA PHE A 10 30.25 -39.36 -25.42
C PHE A 10 31.33 -38.29 -25.13
N ALA A 11 31.51 -37.34 -26.03
CA ALA A 11 32.28 -36.13 -25.78
C ALA A 11 31.42 -35.16 -24.92
N VAL A 12 31.76 -35.03 -23.63
CA VAL A 12 31.15 -34.02 -22.75
C VAL A 12 31.81 -32.67 -23.05
N ALA A 13 31.11 -31.81 -23.79
CA ALA A 13 31.50 -30.42 -23.97
C ALA A 13 31.09 -29.65 -22.68
N VAL A 14 32.08 -29.30 -21.87
CA VAL A 14 31.89 -28.34 -20.73
C VAL A 14 31.77 -26.95 -21.35
N ILE A 15 30.54 -26.48 -21.51
CA ILE A 15 30.25 -25.08 -21.79
C ILE A 15 30.40 -24.31 -20.47
N ALA A 16 31.52 -23.61 -20.33
CA ALA A 16 31.68 -22.61 -19.25
C ALA A 16 30.69 -21.47 -19.53
N LEU A 17 29.52 -21.49 -18.84
CA LEU A 17 28.66 -20.32 -18.74
C LEU A 17 29.40 -19.27 -17.91
N SER A 18 30.11 -18.37 -18.57
CA SER A 18 30.43 -17.05 -17.99
C SER A 18 29.10 -16.28 -17.86
N GLY A 19 28.41 -16.44 -16.74
CA GLY A 19 27.30 -15.57 -16.37
C GLY A 19 27.80 -14.12 -16.29
N PRO A 20 26.99 -13.13 -16.69
CA PRO A 20 27.34 -11.75 -16.48
C PRO A 20 27.62 -11.55 -14.99
N ALA A 21 28.75 -10.90 -14.68
CA ALA A 21 29.08 -10.49 -13.33
C ALA A 21 27.88 -9.73 -12.79
N ALA A 22 27.20 -10.29 -11.79
CA ALA A 22 26.15 -9.60 -11.09
C ALA A 22 26.79 -8.32 -10.54
N ALA A 23 26.33 -7.16 -11.01
CA ALA A 23 26.65 -5.89 -10.40
C ALA A 23 26.41 -6.05 -8.90
N ALA A 24 27.37 -5.60 -8.08
CA ALA A 24 27.18 -5.57 -6.62
C ALA A 24 25.83 -4.92 -6.34
N PRO A 25 25.03 -5.41 -5.39
CA PRO A 25 23.73 -4.84 -5.11
C PRO A 25 23.94 -3.36 -4.80
N GLU A 26 23.48 -2.49 -5.69
CA GLU A 26 23.29 -1.08 -5.36
C GLU A 26 22.51 -1.06 -4.06
N GLY A 27 23.03 -0.34 -3.04
CA GLY A 27 22.44 -0.32 -1.71
C GLY A 27 20.93 -0.07 -1.81
N ALA A 28 20.14 -0.78 -1.03
CA ALA A 28 18.68 -0.70 -1.07
C ALA A 28 18.22 0.77 -1.13
N THR A 29 17.39 1.11 -2.12
CA THR A 29 16.81 2.45 -2.26
C THR A 29 15.43 2.50 -1.60
N LEU A 30 14.91 3.70 -1.33
CA LEU A 30 13.56 3.84 -0.81
C LEU A 30 12.51 3.26 -1.79
N ALA A 31 12.72 3.42 -3.10
CA ALA A 31 11.90 2.81 -4.14
C ALA A 31 11.88 1.28 -4.05
N SER A 32 13.05 0.64 -3.91
CA SER A 32 13.15 -0.82 -3.75
C SER A 32 12.51 -1.31 -2.45
N ALA A 33 12.54 -0.50 -1.38
CA ALA A 33 11.84 -0.80 -0.14
C ALA A 33 10.31 -0.76 -0.32
N VAL A 34 9.80 0.19 -1.09
CA VAL A 34 8.36 0.26 -1.44
C VAL A 34 7.94 -0.96 -2.27
N ASP A 35 8.73 -1.37 -3.26
CA ASP A 35 8.42 -2.56 -4.06
C ASP A 35 8.39 -3.83 -3.21
N SER A 36 9.34 -3.97 -2.30
CA SER A 36 9.39 -5.10 -1.35
C SER A 36 8.19 -5.10 -0.39
N ALA A 37 7.78 -3.94 0.11
CA ALA A 37 6.60 -3.78 0.96
C ALA A 37 5.31 -4.05 0.18
N TRP A 38 5.23 -3.60 -1.08
CA TRP A 38 4.08 -3.85 -1.95
C TRP A 38 3.80 -5.33 -2.14
N LEU A 39 4.83 -6.13 -2.45
CA LEU A 39 4.70 -7.59 -2.61
C LEU A 39 4.21 -8.31 -1.34
N ARG A 40 4.37 -7.70 -0.18
CA ARG A 40 3.98 -8.25 1.13
C ARG A 40 2.64 -7.69 1.62
N SER A 41 2.14 -6.62 1.00
CA SER A 41 0.98 -5.88 1.48
C SER A 41 -0.33 -6.65 1.24
N VAL A 42 -1.21 -6.67 2.24
CA VAL A 42 -2.55 -7.26 2.12
C VAL A 42 -3.40 -6.53 1.08
N PRO A 43 -3.43 -5.17 1.05
CA PRO A 43 -4.17 -4.44 0.02
C PRO A 43 -3.75 -4.80 -1.41
N ALA A 44 -2.45 -4.99 -1.69
CA ALA A 44 -1.98 -5.40 -3.01
C ALA A 44 -2.60 -6.73 -3.43
N ARG A 45 -2.49 -7.76 -2.58
CA ARG A 45 -3.03 -9.09 -2.87
C ARG A 45 -4.54 -9.10 -3.05
N THR A 46 -5.27 -8.31 -2.22
CA THR A 46 -6.72 -8.21 -2.33
C THR A 46 -7.14 -7.56 -3.64
N LEU A 47 -6.47 -6.48 -4.05
CA LEU A 47 -6.79 -5.78 -5.30
C LEU A 47 -6.36 -6.60 -6.53
N GLU A 48 -5.25 -7.32 -6.46
CA GLU A 48 -4.84 -8.28 -7.50
C GLU A 48 -5.86 -9.41 -7.66
N ALA A 49 -6.37 -9.98 -6.57
CA ALA A 49 -7.43 -10.99 -6.62
C ALA A 49 -8.71 -10.44 -7.28
N ARG A 50 -9.07 -9.17 -7.05
CA ARG A 50 -10.22 -8.51 -7.69
C ARG A 50 -10.06 -8.34 -9.21
N GLN A 51 -8.86 -8.44 -9.77
CA GLN A 51 -8.68 -8.41 -11.23
C GLN A 51 -9.47 -9.53 -11.91
N GLY A 52 -9.42 -10.74 -11.34
CA GLY A 52 -10.21 -11.87 -11.85
C GLY A 52 -11.72 -11.63 -11.82
N GLU A 53 -12.24 -10.96 -10.78
CA GLU A 53 -13.66 -10.59 -10.70
C GLU A 53 -14.05 -9.58 -11.79
N VAL A 54 -13.24 -8.56 -12.01
CA VAL A 54 -13.48 -7.51 -13.00
C VAL A 54 -13.36 -8.08 -14.43
N GLU A 55 -12.39 -8.94 -14.69
CA GLU A 55 -12.23 -9.63 -15.97
C GLU A 55 -13.42 -10.56 -16.27
N ALA A 56 -13.86 -11.33 -15.28
CA ALA A 56 -15.04 -12.20 -15.40
C ALA A 56 -16.31 -11.39 -15.66
N ALA A 57 -16.51 -10.26 -14.96
CA ALA A 57 -17.63 -9.35 -15.22
C ALA A 57 -17.58 -8.77 -16.62
N GLY A 58 -16.38 -8.40 -17.10
CA GLY A 58 -16.17 -7.96 -18.49
C GLY A 58 -16.47 -9.04 -19.53
N ALA A 59 -16.06 -10.28 -19.27
CA ALA A 59 -16.40 -11.41 -20.16
C ALA A 59 -17.91 -11.66 -20.22
N THR A 60 -18.60 -11.60 -19.08
CA THR A 60 -20.06 -11.72 -19.00
C THR A 60 -20.74 -10.58 -19.77
N ALA A 61 -20.28 -9.34 -19.63
CA ALA A 61 -20.85 -8.20 -20.34
C ALA A 61 -20.73 -8.33 -21.89
N ARG A 62 -19.66 -8.94 -22.38
CA ARG A 62 -19.42 -9.18 -23.80
C ARG A 62 -20.15 -10.41 -24.36
N SER A 63 -20.75 -11.25 -23.50
CA SER A 63 -21.50 -12.43 -23.95
C SER A 63 -22.57 -12.07 -24.99
N TRP A 64 -22.82 -12.97 -25.95
CA TRP A 64 -23.88 -12.82 -26.94
C TRP A 64 -25.27 -13.02 -26.33
N VAL A 65 -25.41 -13.75 -25.21
CA VAL A 65 -26.64 -13.96 -24.45
C VAL A 65 -26.62 -13.20 -23.12
N ALA A 66 -27.77 -12.74 -22.66
CA ALA A 66 -27.93 -11.94 -21.47
C ALA A 66 -27.83 -12.75 -20.17
N ALA A 67 -28.09 -14.05 -20.22
CA ALA A 67 -27.93 -14.99 -19.11
C ALA A 67 -27.56 -16.37 -19.66
N SER A 68 -27.14 -17.29 -18.79
CA SER A 68 -26.82 -18.66 -19.18
C SER A 68 -28.00 -19.34 -19.85
N PRO A 69 -27.82 -20.01 -21.02
CA PRO A 69 -28.85 -20.83 -21.62
C PRO A 69 -29.29 -21.95 -20.66
N THR A 70 -30.56 -22.29 -20.69
CA THR A 70 -31.12 -23.34 -19.86
C THR A 70 -31.67 -24.46 -20.72
N LEU A 71 -31.31 -25.70 -20.36
CA LEU A 71 -31.89 -26.92 -20.94
C LEU A 71 -32.95 -27.44 -19.96
N GLY A 72 -34.18 -27.54 -20.43
CA GLY A 72 -35.31 -28.09 -19.68
C GLY A 72 -35.68 -29.48 -20.17
N LEU A 73 -35.91 -30.40 -19.26
CA LEU A 73 -36.47 -31.72 -19.53
C LEU A 73 -37.71 -31.86 -18.68
N ALA A 74 -38.84 -32.11 -19.31
CA ALA A 74 -40.08 -32.33 -18.60
C ALA A 74 -40.73 -33.64 -19.09
N GLN A 75 -41.24 -34.43 -18.16
CA GLN A 75 -42.02 -35.64 -18.45
C GLN A 75 -43.31 -35.59 -17.64
N ARG A 76 -44.42 -35.79 -18.30
CA ARG A 76 -45.71 -35.90 -17.67
C ARG A 76 -46.30 -37.27 -17.99
N SER A 77 -47.02 -37.88 -17.03
CA SER A 77 -47.75 -39.15 -17.18
C SER A 77 -48.96 -39.11 -16.27
N ASP A 78 -50.10 -39.52 -16.77
CA ASP A 78 -51.35 -39.65 -16.01
C ASP A 78 -51.52 -41.01 -15.31
N ARG A 79 -50.44 -41.83 -15.33
CA ARG A 79 -50.47 -43.19 -14.75
C ARG A 79 -50.96 -43.28 -13.31
N TRP A 80 -50.74 -42.18 -12.56
CA TRP A 80 -51.04 -42.08 -11.14
C TRP A 80 -52.39 -41.38 -10.86
N THR A 81 -53.02 -40.76 -11.87
CA THR A 81 -54.24 -39.96 -11.70
C THR A 81 -55.37 -40.54 -12.47
N ASP A 82 -55.49 -40.38 -13.80
CA ASP A 82 -56.59 -40.67 -14.61
C ASP A 82 -56.47 -41.99 -15.38
N GLN A 83 -55.33 -42.66 -15.39
CA GLN A 83 -55.04 -43.95 -16.04
C GLN A 83 -55.43 -44.02 -17.51
N ARG A 84 -55.39 -42.90 -18.25
CA ARG A 84 -55.69 -42.86 -19.69
C ARG A 84 -54.46 -43.18 -20.56
N ASP A 85 -53.34 -43.58 -19.92
CA ASP A 85 -52.04 -43.90 -20.52
C ASP A 85 -51.47 -42.75 -21.38
N GLN A 86 -51.64 -41.52 -20.90
CA GLN A 86 -51.04 -40.32 -21.53
C GLN A 86 -49.62 -40.15 -21.05
N ARG A 87 -48.72 -39.98 -22.01
CA ARG A 87 -47.29 -39.71 -21.73
C ARG A 87 -46.82 -38.54 -22.58
N GLU A 88 -46.24 -37.58 -21.98
CA GLU A 88 -45.66 -36.41 -22.63
C GLU A 88 -44.17 -36.27 -22.20
N SER A 89 -43.29 -36.15 -23.18
CA SER A 89 -41.89 -35.86 -22.96
C SER A 89 -41.55 -34.58 -23.72
N GLU A 90 -40.98 -33.60 -23.03
CA GLU A 90 -40.58 -32.32 -23.61
C GLU A 90 -39.12 -32.05 -23.31
N VAL A 91 -38.38 -31.64 -24.35
CA VAL A 91 -37.03 -31.10 -24.26
C VAL A 91 -37.10 -29.65 -24.69
N SER A 92 -36.58 -28.72 -23.88
CA SER A 92 -36.60 -27.31 -24.20
C SER A 92 -35.21 -26.71 -24.02
N LEU A 93 -34.83 -25.79 -24.89
CA LEU A 93 -33.62 -24.96 -24.79
C LEU A 93 -34.04 -23.51 -24.82
N SER A 94 -33.67 -22.74 -23.82
CA SER A 94 -34.01 -21.32 -23.75
C SER A 94 -32.76 -20.45 -23.46
N ALA A 95 -32.77 -19.25 -24.04
CA ALA A 95 -31.74 -18.27 -23.86
C ALA A 95 -32.31 -16.87 -23.73
N SER A 96 -31.76 -16.10 -22.81
CA SER A 96 -32.12 -14.68 -22.67
C SER A 96 -31.29 -13.84 -23.63
N VAL A 97 -31.94 -12.92 -24.35
CA VAL A 97 -31.30 -12.05 -25.35
C VAL A 97 -31.28 -10.60 -24.87
N TRP A 98 -30.27 -9.88 -25.27
CA TRP A 98 -30.11 -8.47 -24.89
C TRP A 98 -31.18 -7.60 -25.55
N LEU A 99 -31.78 -6.70 -24.78
CA LEU A 99 -32.50 -5.57 -25.34
C LEU A 99 -31.51 -4.48 -25.80
N PRO A 100 -31.93 -3.63 -26.76
CA PRO A 100 -31.09 -2.50 -27.20
C PRO A 100 -30.60 -1.65 -26.02
N GLY A 101 -29.32 -1.34 -26.02
CA GLY A 101 -28.66 -0.54 -24.96
C GLY A 101 -28.21 -1.32 -23.72
N GLN A 102 -28.82 -2.45 -23.38
CA GLN A 102 -28.46 -3.22 -22.16
C GLN A 102 -27.02 -3.74 -22.20
N LYS A 103 -26.61 -4.34 -23.31
CA LYS A 103 -25.25 -4.85 -23.50
C LYS A 103 -24.23 -3.72 -23.42
N ALA A 104 -24.44 -2.63 -24.15
CA ALA A 104 -23.55 -1.48 -24.15
C ALA A 104 -23.40 -0.83 -22.76
N ALA A 105 -24.50 -0.74 -21.99
CA ALA A 105 -24.45 -0.23 -20.62
C ALA A 105 -23.61 -1.13 -19.71
N ARG A 106 -23.75 -2.47 -19.82
CA ARG A 106 -22.95 -3.42 -19.04
C ARG A 106 -21.48 -3.43 -19.45
N GLU A 107 -21.16 -3.34 -20.74
CA GLU A 107 -19.80 -3.21 -21.23
C GLU A 107 -19.14 -1.92 -20.71
N THR A 108 -19.91 -0.81 -20.69
CA THR A 108 -19.44 0.46 -20.13
C THR A 108 -19.16 0.32 -18.63
N LEU A 109 -20.06 -0.29 -17.86
CA LEU A 109 -19.86 -0.53 -16.43
C LEU A 109 -18.60 -1.40 -16.19
N ALA A 110 -18.42 -2.45 -16.95
CA ALA A 110 -17.22 -3.31 -16.84
C ALA A 110 -15.93 -2.53 -17.13
N ALA A 111 -15.92 -1.68 -18.16
CA ALA A 111 -14.78 -0.81 -18.48
C ALA A 111 -14.49 0.17 -17.34
N ARG A 112 -15.52 0.81 -16.76
CA ARG A 112 -15.34 1.72 -15.60
C ARG A 112 -14.88 0.99 -14.34
N SER A 113 -15.33 -0.26 -14.14
CA SER A 113 -14.83 -1.10 -13.04
C SER A 113 -13.34 -1.44 -13.18
N THR A 114 -12.86 -1.67 -14.41
CA THR A 114 -11.43 -1.86 -14.69
C THR A 114 -10.62 -0.59 -14.41
N GLU A 115 -11.14 0.58 -14.83
CA GLU A 115 -10.50 1.88 -14.56
C GLU A 115 -10.44 2.18 -13.05
N GLU A 116 -11.52 1.90 -12.32
CA GLU A 116 -11.58 2.06 -10.87
C GLU A 116 -10.56 1.17 -10.17
N LEU A 117 -10.49 -0.11 -10.52
CA LEU A 117 -9.52 -1.04 -9.95
C LEU A 117 -8.09 -0.58 -10.19
N ALA A 118 -7.77 -0.13 -11.42
CA ALA A 118 -6.44 0.42 -11.74
C ALA A 118 -6.12 1.69 -10.92
N ALA A 119 -7.11 2.53 -10.65
CA ALA A 119 -6.95 3.71 -9.81
C ALA A 119 -6.76 3.34 -8.33
N GLN A 120 -7.51 2.36 -7.82
CA GLN A 120 -7.36 1.82 -6.46
C GLN A 120 -5.98 1.19 -6.24
N LEU A 121 -5.44 0.47 -7.24
CA LEU A 121 -4.08 -0.09 -7.19
C LEU A 121 -3.03 1.02 -7.04
N ARG A 122 -3.14 2.11 -7.81
CA ARG A 122 -2.24 3.28 -7.68
C ARG A 122 -2.34 3.95 -6.32
N GLN A 123 -3.55 4.13 -5.80
CA GLN A 123 -3.79 4.70 -4.48
C GLN A 123 -3.20 3.81 -3.38
N ALA A 124 -3.42 2.50 -3.45
CA ALA A 124 -2.90 1.56 -2.47
C ALA A 124 -1.35 1.53 -2.49
N ARG A 125 -0.73 1.59 -3.68
CA ARG A 125 0.74 1.67 -3.79
C ARG A 125 1.29 2.95 -3.19
N LEU A 126 0.62 4.08 -3.40
CA LEU A 126 0.99 5.35 -2.77
C LEU A 126 0.85 5.28 -1.24
N ALA A 127 -0.20 4.65 -0.71
CA ALA A 127 -0.37 4.45 0.73
C ALA A 127 0.75 3.60 1.34
N VAL A 128 1.15 2.51 0.66
CA VAL A 128 2.30 1.68 1.07
C VAL A 128 3.59 2.49 1.04
N ALA A 129 3.80 3.33 0.01
CA ALA A 129 4.95 4.22 -0.06
C ALA A 129 5.01 5.19 1.13
N GLY A 130 3.87 5.75 1.54
CA GLY A 130 3.78 6.61 2.73
C GLY A 130 4.17 5.88 4.01
N GLU A 131 3.68 4.66 4.20
CA GLU A 131 4.05 3.86 5.38
C GLU A 131 5.54 3.50 5.39
N VAL A 132 6.12 3.14 4.23
CA VAL A 132 7.55 2.85 4.10
C VAL A 132 8.39 4.10 4.42
N ARG A 133 8.02 5.29 3.89
CA ARG A 133 8.67 6.56 4.20
C ARG A 133 8.67 6.83 5.70
N ASN A 134 7.51 6.75 6.33
CA ASN A 134 7.38 7.01 7.76
C ASN A 134 8.24 6.04 8.58
N ARG A 135 8.21 4.73 8.30
CA ARG A 135 9.01 3.74 9.04
C ARG A 135 10.51 3.89 8.79
N ALA A 136 10.91 4.20 7.57
CA ALA A 136 12.31 4.41 7.25
C ALA A 136 12.87 5.63 7.98
N TRP A 137 12.19 6.76 7.94
CA TRP A 137 12.61 7.98 8.64
C TRP A 137 12.50 7.87 10.16
N GLU A 138 11.51 7.15 10.71
CA GLU A 138 11.42 6.82 12.15
C GLU A 138 12.64 6.01 12.60
N ALA A 139 13.04 5.02 11.82
CA ALA A 139 14.19 4.18 12.14
C ALA A 139 15.51 4.96 12.01
N ALA A 140 15.66 5.81 11.00
CA ALA A 140 16.81 6.68 10.84
C ALA A 140 16.94 7.68 11.99
N ALA A 141 15.83 8.28 12.44
CA ALA A 141 15.82 9.17 13.59
C ALA A 141 16.27 8.46 14.87
N ALA A 142 15.79 7.23 15.10
CA ALA A 142 16.18 6.45 16.27
C ALA A 142 17.66 6.00 16.23
N GLU A 143 18.18 5.71 15.03
CA GLU A 143 19.59 5.37 14.83
C GLU A 143 20.52 6.56 15.09
N GLU A 144 20.16 7.76 14.61
CA GLU A 144 20.92 9.00 14.89
C GLU A 144 20.98 9.28 16.39
N VAL A 145 19.88 9.09 17.12
CA VAL A 145 19.87 9.22 18.59
C VAL A 145 20.80 8.20 19.24
N LEU A 146 20.79 6.95 18.78
CA LEU A 146 21.65 5.90 19.31
C LEU A 146 23.15 6.20 19.08
N ILE A 147 23.52 6.64 17.88
CA ILE A 147 24.90 7.02 17.54
C ILE A 147 25.35 8.12 18.49
N GLU A 148 24.55 9.16 18.65
CA GLU A 148 24.83 10.28 19.52
C GLU A 148 25.00 9.88 21.00
N LYS A 149 24.10 9.00 21.51
CA LYS A 149 24.20 8.53 22.90
C LYS A 149 25.43 7.64 23.13
N ARG A 150 25.91 6.91 22.11
CA ARG A 150 27.18 6.17 22.17
C ARG A 150 28.36 7.09 22.26
N ASP A 151 28.42 8.10 21.40
CA ASP A 151 29.49 9.10 21.40
C ASP A 151 29.56 9.84 22.76
N HIS A 152 28.39 10.23 23.27
CA HIS A 152 28.29 10.90 24.57
C HIS A 152 28.77 10.01 25.71
N LEU A 153 28.35 8.75 25.75
CA LEU A 153 28.84 7.78 26.76
C LEU A 153 30.36 7.65 26.71
N GLN A 154 30.94 7.49 25.52
CA GLN A 154 32.38 7.37 25.36
C GLN A 154 33.10 8.57 25.94
N HIS A 155 32.68 9.79 25.57
CA HIS A 155 33.30 11.02 26.09
C HIS A 155 33.20 11.18 27.62
N LEU A 156 32.05 10.78 28.23
CA LEU A 156 31.88 10.82 29.67
C LEU A 156 32.69 9.76 30.40
N GLN A 157 32.91 8.59 29.82
CA GLN A 157 33.76 7.54 30.34
C GLN A 157 35.24 8.00 30.37
N GLU A 158 35.73 8.54 29.26
CA GLU A 158 37.10 9.12 29.17
C GLU A 158 37.31 10.23 30.20
N LEU A 159 36.32 11.12 30.38
CA LEU A 159 36.39 12.17 31.38
C LEU A 159 36.35 11.61 32.81
N ALA A 160 35.52 10.63 33.11
CA ALA A 160 35.45 10.02 34.42
C ALA A 160 36.81 9.36 34.80
N GLU A 161 37.47 8.71 33.85
CA GLU A 161 38.82 8.16 34.05
C GLU A 161 39.88 9.25 34.30
N GLU A 162 39.84 10.36 33.57
CA GLU A 162 40.71 11.48 33.78
C GLU A 162 40.52 12.10 35.18
N VAL A 163 39.27 12.40 35.55
CA VAL A 163 38.92 12.95 36.86
C VAL A 163 39.38 12.00 37.98
N GLN A 164 39.19 10.68 37.82
CA GLN A 164 39.61 9.69 38.80
C GLN A 164 41.16 9.67 38.98
N ARG A 165 41.93 9.85 37.89
CA ARG A 165 43.38 9.99 37.97
C ARG A 165 43.78 11.23 38.76
N ARG A 166 43.15 12.38 38.54
CA ARG A 166 43.38 13.63 39.27
C ARG A 166 42.99 13.56 40.75
N VAL A 167 41.87 12.86 41.07
CA VAL A 167 41.49 12.61 42.47
C VAL A 167 42.55 11.76 43.20
N LYS A 168 43.10 10.75 42.54
CA LYS A 168 44.16 9.90 43.08
C LYS A 168 45.47 10.69 43.28
N ALA A 169 45.75 11.68 42.44
CA ALA A 169 46.91 12.59 42.57
C ALA A 169 46.70 13.68 43.64
N GLY A 170 45.48 13.86 44.15
CA GLY A 170 45.14 14.92 45.11
C GLY A 170 44.73 16.26 44.51
N ASP A 171 44.64 16.34 43.16
CA ASP A 171 44.33 17.59 42.43
C ASP A 171 42.83 17.91 42.44
N LEU A 172 41.96 16.91 42.67
CA LEU A 172 40.51 17.06 42.70
C LEU A 172 39.91 16.37 43.94
N ALA A 173 38.74 16.86 44.35
CA ALA A 173 38.00 16.26 45.47
C ALA A 173 37.38 14.90 45.09
N ARG A 174 37.20 14.03 46.08
CA ARG A 174 36.50 12.74 45.89
C ARG A 174 35.08 12.90 45.37
N SER A 175 34.38 13.99 45.75
CA SER A 175 33.07 14.37 45.25
C SER A 175 33.04 14.54 43.73
N ASP A 176 34.12 15.11 43.13
CA ASP A 176 34.26 15.33 41.71
C ASP A 176 34.37 13.96 40.96
N GLY A 177 35.11 13.01 41.55
CA GLY A 177 35.19 11.65 41.04
C GLY A 177 33.86 10.94 41.01
N LEU A 178 33.06 11.08 42.07
CA LEU A 178 31.71 10.49 42.16
C LEU A 178 30.74 11.16 41.19
N LEU A 179 30.83 12.49 40.99
CA LEU A 179 30.02 13.24 40.04
C LEU A 179 30.30 12.76 38.59
N ALA A 180 31.57 12.71 38.20
CA ALA A 180 31.93 12.22 36.86
C ALA A 180 31.51 10.76 36.61
N GLN A 181 31.61 9.90 37.62
CA GLN A 181 31.14 8.51 37.54
C GLN A 181 29.61 8.43 37.41
N GLN A 182 28.85 9.23 38.14
CA GLN A 182 27.40 9.30 38.05
C GLN A 182 26.95 9.70 36.66
N GLU A 183 27.59 10.74 36.07
CA GLU A 183 27.26 11.18 34.69
C GLU A 183 27.51 10.07 33.64
N ALA A 184 28.62 9.36 33.75
CA ALA A 184 28.93 8.25 32.85
C ALA A 184 27.93 7.09 32.98
N LEU A 185 27.46 6.77 34.20
CA LEU A 185 26.44 5.75 34.43
C LEU A 185 25.09 6.20 33.91
N GLY A 186 24.70 7.47 34.05
CA GLY A 186 23.49 8.05 33.46
C GLY A 186 23.49 7.95 31.92
N ALA A 187 24.63 8.32 31.30
CA ALA A 187 24.78 8.19 29.86
C ALA A 187 24.71 6.74 29.35
N ARG A 188 25.17 5.78 30.16
CA ARG A 188 25.05 4.35 29.85
C ARG A 188 23.59 3.87 29.84
N ILE A 189 22.79 4.35 30.78
CA ILE A 189 21.35 4.07 30.83
C ILE A 189 20.68 4.65 29.57
N ASP A 190 20.96 5.92 29.25
CA ASP A 190 20.41 6.60 28.09
C ASP A 190 20.75 5.87 26.78
N MET A 191 22.02 5.46 26.60
CA MET A 191 22.47 4.71 25.43
C MET A 191 21.72 3.37 25.29
N THR A 192 21.51 2.65 26.41
CA THR A 192 20.80 1.37 26.41
C THR A 192 19.33 1.57 25.99
N GLN A 193 18.67 2.61 26.50
CA GLN A 193 17.30 2.97 26.10
C GLN A 193 17.21 3.37 24.61
N ALA A 194 18.18 4.14 24.12
CA ALA A 194 18.26 4.51 22.72
C ALA A 194 18.46 3.28 21.81
N ALA A 195 19.30 2.31 22.24
CA ALA A 195 19.51 1.05 21.51
C ALA A 195 18.22 0.24 21.39
N THR A 196 17.44 0.17 22.46
CA THR A 196 16.11 -0.49 22.43
C THR A 196 15.19 0.17 21.44
N LYS A 197 15.04 1.51 21.47
CA LYS A 197 14.19 2.26 20.54
C LYS A 197 14.63 2.11 19.08
N ALA A 198 15.93 2.14 18.80
CA ALA A 198 16.47 1.94 17.45
C ALA A 198 16.17 0.52 16.94
N SER A 199 16.36 -0.50 17.79
CA SER A 199 16.04 -1.88 17.42
C SER A 199 14.54 -2.09 17.15
N GLU A 200 13.67 -1.49 17.93
CA GLU A 200 12.21 -1.53 17.72
C GLU A 200 11.79 -0.84 16.42
N ALA A 201 12.32 0.35 16.15
CA ALA A 201 12.00 1.09 14.93
C ALA A 201 12.47 0.33 13.68
N LEU A 202 13.68 -0.23 13.71
CA LEU A 202 14.20 -1.07 12.64
C LEU A 202 13.39 -2.37 12.48
N ALA A 203 12.93 -2.98 13.58
CA ALA A 203 12.07 -4.17 13.51
C ALA A 203 10.73 -3.86 12.83
N ARG A 204 10.09 -2.71 13.11
CA ARG A 204 8.86 -2.27 12.43
C ARG A 204 9.09 -2.07 10.92
N PHE A 205 10.20 -1.44 10.52
CA PHE A 205 10.58 -1.30 9.12
C PHE A 205 10.78 -2.67 8.45
N ARG A 206 11.47 -3.60 9.11
CA ARG A 206 11.70 -4.98 8.61
C ARG A 206 10.41 -5.77 8.44
N VAL A 207 9.46 -5.65 9.36
CA VAL A 207 8.15 -6.32 9.25
C VAL A 207 7.42 -5.83 8.00
N LEU A 208 7.46 -4.53 7.72
CA LEU A 208 6.79 -3.93 6.57
C LEU A 208 7.47 -4.31 5.24
N THR A 209 8.79 -4.18 5.17
CA THR A 209 9.54 -4.30 3.90
C THR A 209 10.15 -5.68 3.68
N GLY A 210 10.48 -6.41 4.76
CA GLY A 210 11.29 -7.62 4.71
C GLY A 210 12.80 -7.37 4.57
N LEU A 211 13.22 -6.12 4.42
CA LEU A 211 14.63 -5.75 4.31
C LEU A 211 15.31 -5.80 5.67
N ARG A 212 16.59 -6.23 5.72
CA ARG A 212 17.36 -6.32 6.95
C ARG A 212 17.99 -5.00 7.38
N GLU A 213 18.28 -4.14 6.42
CA GLU A 213 18.98 -2.88 6.58
C GLU A 213 18.13 -1.74 6.04
N LEU A 214 18.30 -0.56 6.61
CA LEU A 214 17.68 0.66 6.09
C LEU A 214 18.33 1.04 4.75
N PRO A 215 17.53 1.52 3.80
CA PRO A 215 18.08 2.15 2.62
C PRO A 215 18.84 3.42 3.00
N ARG A 216 19.78 3.85 2.16
CA ARG A 216 20.38 5.17 2.31
C ARG A 216 19.29 6.23 2.12
N LEU A 217 19.02 6.98 3.18
CA LEU A 217 18.01 8.02 3.17
C LEU A 217 18.68 9.38 2.90
N GLU A 218 18.24 10.01 1.83
CA GLU A 218 18.53 11.40 1.49
C GLU A 218 17.21 12.16 1.37
N PRO A 219 17.18 13.48 1.65
CA PRO A 219 15.99 14.27 1.42
C PRO A 219 15.54 14.11 -0.05
N GLU A 220 14.31 13.63 -0.24
CA GLU A 220 13.77 13.47 -1.59
C GLU A 220 13.73 14.83 -2.32
N PRO A 221 14.07 14.90 -3.61
CA PRO A 221 13.90 16.11 -4.38
C PRO A 221 12.42 16.50 -4.40
N ILE A 222 12.12 17.76 -4.15
CA ILE A 222 10.77 18.29 -4.26
C ILE A 222 10.46 18.43 -5.75
N ALA A 223 9.53 17.63 -6.25
CA ALA A 223 9.14 17.72 -7.65
C ALA A 223 8.35 19.02 -7.87
N ASP A 224 8.79 19.80 -8.84
CA ASP A 224 8.05 20.97 -9.33
C ASP A 224 7.04 20.50 -10.38
N VAL A 225 5.92 19.95 -9.91
CA VAL A 225 4.84 19.45 -10.78
C VAL A 225 3.67 20.42 -10.66
N ALA A 226 3.34 21.09 -11.74
CA ALA A 226 2.28 22.11 -11.77
C ALA A 226 0.91 21.56 -11.38
N GLU A 227 0.60 20.30 -11.72
CA GLU A 227 -0.59 19.56 -11.25
C GLU A 227 -0.24 18.06 -11.13
N PRO A 228 0.21 17.61 -9.97
CA PRO A 228 0.51 16.19 -9.78
C PRO A 228 -0.80 15.38 -9.84
N PHE A 229 -0.78 14.31 -10.63
CA PHE A 229 -1.86 13.32 -10.61
C PHE A 229 -1.91 12.65 -9.22
N ASN A 230 -2.81 13.12 -8.37
CA ASN A 230 -2.99 12.52 -7.05
C ASN A 230 -3.81 11.23 -7.16
N ALA A 231 -3.19 10.10 -6.81
CA ALA A 231 -3.81 8.78 -6.91
C ALA A 231 -5.07 8.64 -6.02
N ARG A 232 -5.14 9.34 -4.87
CA ARG A 232 -6.31 9.37 -4.00
C ARG A 232 -7.51 10.00 -4.69
N LEU A 233 -7.32 11.17 -5.30
CA LEU A 233 -8.36 11.83 -6.08
C LEU A 233 -8.73 11.03 -7.32
N GLY A 234 -7.74 10.47 -8.00
CA GLY A 234 -7.95 9.60 -9.16
C GLY A 234 -8.83 8.41 -8.88
N ALA A 235 -8.67 7.76 -7.72
CA ALA A 235 -9.49 6.64 -7.29
C ALA A 235 -10.92 7.07 -6.94
N ALA A 236 -11.10 8.19 -6.23
CA ALA A 236 -12.42 8.72 -5.90
C ALA A 236 -13.21 9.08 -7.15
N ARG A 237 -12.60 9.78 -8.11
CA ARG A 237 -13.23 10.12 -9.41
C ARG A 237 -13.51 8.89 -10.28
N ALA A 238 -12.70 7.84 -10.18
CA ALA A 238 -12.97 6.58 -10.88
C ALA A 238 -14.17 5.85 -10.29
N SER A 239 -14.33 5.86 -8.96
CA SER A 239 -15.50 5.33 -8.26
C SER A 239 -16.78 6.07 -8.67
N GLU A 240 -16.74 7.40 -8.76
CA GLU A 240 -17.85 8.22 -9.24
C GLU A 240 -18.27 7.83 -10.66
N ARG A 241 -17.32 7.74 -11.61
CA ARG A 241 -17.62 7.32 -13.00
C ARG A 241 -18.18 5.91 -13.08
N ARG A 242 -17.74 5.00 -12.19
CA ARG A 242 -18.32 3.65 -12.13
C ARG A 242 -19.76 3.69 -11.59
N ALA A 243 -20.05 4.51 -10.57
CA ALA A 243 -21.39 4.70 -10.03
C ALA A 243 -22.35 5.25 -11.08
N GLU A 244 -21.92 6.24 -11.89
CA GLU A 244 -22.69 6.74 -13.04
C GLU A 244 -22.98 5.63 -14.06
N ALA A 245 -22.01 4.79 -14.37
CA ALA A 245 -22.19 3.68 -15.29
C ALA A 245 -23.16 2.64 -14.71
N ALA A 246 -23.17 2.42 -13.39
CA ALA A 246 -24.12 1.56 -12.71
C ALA A 246 -25.56 2.08 -12.83
N LEU A 247 -25.77 3.41 -12.71
CA LEU A 247 -27.08 4.01 -12.95
C LEU A 247 -27.56 3.75 -14.39
N ARG A 248 -26.69 3.92 -15.39
CA ARG A 248 -27.04 3.64 -16.79
C ARG A 248 -27.45 2.17 -16.99
N VAL A 249 -26.81 1.22 -16.29
CA VAL A 249 -27.24 -0.18 -16.31
C VAL A 249 -28.63 -0.33 -15.67
N ALA A 250 -28.87 0.30 -14.51
CA ALA A 250 -30.18 0.28 -13.84
C ALA A 250 -31.31 0.81 -14.77
N GLU A 251 -31.06 1.89 -15.47
CA GLU A 251 -31.99 2.50 -16.43
C GLU A 251 -32.21 1.59 -17.66
N ALA A 252 -31.14 1.05 -18.24
CA ALA A 252 -31.22 0.15 -19.40
C ALA A 252 -31.90 -1.18 -19.06
N THR A 253 -31.86 -1.62 -17.79
CA THR A 253 -32.45 -2.88 -17.34
C THR A 253 -33.81 -2.73 -16.66
N ARG A 254 -34.52 -1.61 -16.88
CA ARG A 254 -35.90 -1.42 -16.38
C ARG A 254 -36.84 -2.56 -16.79
N SER A 255 -36.62 -3.12 -17.99
CA SER A 255 -37.20 -4.38 -18.42
C SER A 255 -36.10 -5.44 -18.43
N ALA A 256 -36.35 -6.59 -17.83
CA ALA A 256 -35.39 -7.68 -17.87
C ALA A 256 -35.24 -8.20 -19.31
N PRO A 257 -34.12 -8.83 -19.68
CA PRO A 257 -33.91 -9.42 -20.99
C PRO A 257 -35.02 -10.45 -21.34
N PRO A 258 -35.62 -10.43 -22.55
CA PRO A 258 -36.58 -11.43 -22.99
C PRO A 258 -35.88 -12.78 -23.17
N THR A 259 -36.62 -13.84 -22.94
CA THR A 259 -36.16 -15.24 -23.14
C THR A 259 -36.82 -15.84 -24.37
N ILE A 260 -35.99 -16.38 -25.26
CA ILE A 260 -36.41 -17.16 -26.42
C ILE A 260 -36.20 -18.63 -26.09
N GLY A 261 -37.24 -19.43 -26.23
CA GLY A 261 -37.21 -20.87 -26.01
C GLY A 261 -37.57 -21.61 -27.27
N LEU A 262 -36.90 -22.75 -27.50
CA LEU A 262 -37.26 -23.77 -28.48
C LEU A 262 -37.57 -25.04 -27.73
N SER A 263 -38.74 -25.65 -28.00
CA SER A 263 -39.14 -26.92 -27.39
C SER A 263 -39.46 -27.94 -28.44
N TYR A 264 -39.14 -29.19 -28.11
CA TYR A 264 -39.61 -30.38 -28.82
C TYR A 264 -40.39 -31.22 -27.85
N ARG A 265 -41.66 -31.52 -28.25
CA ARG A 265 -42.61 -32.28 -27.45
C ARG A 265 -42.99 -33.55 -28.20
N HIS A 266 -42.99 -34.66 -27.49
CA HIS A 266 -43.49 -35.97 -27.92
C HIS A 266 -44.60 -36.37 -26.98
N GLU A 267 -45.79 -36.50 -27.52
CA GLU A 267 -47.03 -36.85 -26.78
C GLU A 267 -47.64 -38.14 -27.30
N GLN A 268 -48.00 -39.05 -26.39
CA GLN A 268 -48.70 -40.25 -26.66
C GLN A 268 -49.99 -40.26 -25.86
N LYS A 269 -51.13 -40.34 -26.56
CA LYS A 269 -52.50 -40.33 -25.99
C LYS A 269 -53.13 -41.73 -26.06
N GLY A 270 -52.96 -42.55 -24.99
CA GLY A 270 -53.45 -43.88 -24.92
C GLY A 270 -52.68 -44.91 -25.76
N ALA A 271 -53.25 -46.15 -25.89
CA ALA A 271 -52.57 -47.29 -26.53
C ALA A 271 -52.63 -47.30 -28.05
N LEU A 272 -53.53 -46.54 -28.73
CA LEU A 272 -53.81 -46.66 -30.15
C LEU A 272 -53.62 -45.43 -31.05
N PRO A 273 -53.62 -44.14 -30.66
CA PRO A 273 -53.23 -43.06 -31.57
C PRO A 273 -51.72 -43.02 -31.79
N ALA A 274 -51.33 -42.69 -33.03
CA ALA A 274 -49.94 -42.47 -33.34
C ALA A 274 -49.38 -41.32 -32.46
N PRO A 275 -48.10 -41.39 -32.00
CA PRO A 275 -47.52 -40.35 -31.18
C PRO A 275 -47.46 -39.02 -31.95
N GLU A 276 -47.93 -37.96 -31.30
CA GLU A 276 -47.85 -36.58 -31.83
C GLU A 276 -46.52 -35.98 -31.50
N ARG A 277 -45.90 -35.34 -32.49
CA ARG A 277 -44.61 -34.61 -32.31
C ARG A 277 -44.83 -33.17 -32.69
N SER A 278 -44.38 -32.25 -31.82
CA SER A 278 -44.51 -30.83 -32.08
C SER A 278 -43.21 -30.11 -31.73
N VAL A 279 -42.95 -29.05 -32.47
CA VAL A 279 -41.86 -28.09 -32.18
C VAL A 279 -42.55 -26.78 -31.81
N GLY A 280 -42.14 -26.22 -30.70
CA GLY A 280 -42.68 -24.97 -30.19
C GLY A 280 -41.58 -23.91 -30.08
N VAL A 281 -41.94 -22.66 -30.38
CA VAL A 281 -41.10 -21.48 -30.07
C VAL A 281 -41.88 -20.66 -29.06
N ALA A 282 -41.20 -20.32 -27.95
CA ALA A 282 -41.74 -19.49 -26.89
C ALA A 282 -40.91 -18.20 -26.78
N LEU A 283 -41.60 -17.06 -26.71
CA LEU A 283 -41.02 -15.79 -26.40
C LEU A 283 -41.65 -15.26 -25.10
N GLN A 284 -40.79 -15.09 -24.08
CA GLN A 284 -41.22 -14.55 -22.80
C GLN A 284 -40.61 -13.17 -22.62
N ILE A 285 -41.46 -12.15 -22.51
CA ILE A 285 -41.07 -10.77 -22.36
C ILE A 285 -41.41 -10.30 -20.94
N PRO A 286 -40.42 -10.11 -20.06
CA PRO A 286 -40.69 -9.57 -18.74
C PRO A 286 -41.06 -8.08 -18.85
N LEU A 287 -42.21 -7.69 -18.26
CA LEU A 287 -42.62 -6.30 -18.22
C LEU A 287 -42.07 -5.64 -16.93
N GLY A 288 -41.34 -4.56 -17.09
CA GLY A 288 -40.88 -3.75 -15.97
C GLY A 288 -42.02 -2.96 -15.32
N SER A 289 -41.94 -2.72 -14.02
CA SER A 289 -42.85 -1.82 -13.31
C SER A 289 -42.10 -0.75 -12.54
N ALA A 290 -42.71 0.43 -12.41
CA ALA A 290 -42.11 1.53 -11.65
C ALA A 290 -41.83 1.15 -10.20
N ALA A 291 -42.71 0.36 -9.57
CA ALA A 291 -42.52 -0.12 -8.20
C ALA A 291 -41.25 -0.97 -8.03
N ARG A 292 -40.87 -1.71 -9.07
CA ARG A 292 -39.67 -2.59 -9.06
C ARG A 292 -38.40 -1.84 -9.44
N ASN A 293 -38.49 -0.85 -10.34
CA ASN A 293 -37.32 -0.14 -10.88
C ASN A 293 -36.89 1.02 -9.99
N ARG A 294 -37.84 1.78 -9.40
CA ARG A 294 -37.53 2.91 -8.52
C ARG A 294 -36.54 2.63 -7.40
N PRO A 295 -36.62 1.52 -6.64
CA PRO A 295 -35.63 1.23 -5.61
C PRO A 295 -34.22 1.01 -6.16
N VAL A 296 -34.08 0.37 -7.33
CA VAL A 296 -32.78 0.11 -7.95
C VAL A 296 -32.15 1.41 -8.46
N GLU A 297 -32.96 2.25 -9.11
CA GLU A 297 -32.51 3.56 -9.59
C GLU A 297 -32.15 4.50 -8.42
N ALA A 298 -32.97 4.53 -7.37
CA ALA A 298 -32.70 5.32 -6.17
C ALA A 298 -31.41 4.90 -5.47
N LEU A 299 -31.14 3.57 -5.39
CA LEU A 299 -29.88 3.06 -4.87
C LEU A 299 -28.68 3.52 -5.71
N ALA A 300 -28.77 3.43 -7.04
CA ALA A 300 -27.72 3.88 -7.93
C ALA A 300 -27.48 5.40 -7.84
N GLN A 301 -28.55 6.20 -7.71
CA GLN A 301 -28.44 7.64 -7.48
C GLN A 301 -27.76 7.97 -6.14
N THR A 302 -28.10 7.22 -5.07
CA THR A 302 -27.43 7.35 -3.78
C THR A 302 -25.94 7.03 -3.90
N GLN A 303 -25.56 6.00 -4.65
CA GLN A 303 -24.16 5.65 -4.88
C GLN A 303 -23.41 6.75 -5.62
N ILE A 304 -24.02 7.40 -6.60
CA ILE A 304 -23.41 8.56 -7.29
C ILE A 304 -23.22 9.71 -6.32
N ALA A 305 -24.26 10.07 -5.55
CA ALA A 305 -24.17 11.16 -4.60
C ALA A 305 -23.08 10.93 -3.53
N THR A 306 -22.96 9.67 -3.03
CA THR A 306 -21.89 9.28 -2.11
C THR A 306 -20.52 9.41 -2.76
N ALA A 307 -20.32 8.85 -3.95
CA ALA A 307 -19.04 8.88 -4.65
C ALA A 307 -18.61 10.32 -5.03
N ALA A 308 -19.55 11.17 -5.43
CA ALA A 308 -19.29 12.59 -5.71
C ALA A 308 -18.87 13.34 -4.42
N ALA A 309 -19.56 13.07 -3.30
CA ALA A 309 -19.17 13.65 -2.01
C ALA A 309 -17.79 13.20 -1.56
N GLU A 310 -17.45 11.91 -1.72
CA GLU A 310 -16.13 11.36 -1.43
C GLU A 310 -15.04 11.98 -2.32
N ALA A 311 -15.32 12.22 -3.61
CA ALA A 311 -14.39 12.88 -4.52
C ALA A 311 -14.15 14.35 -4.12
N ALA A 312 -15.20 15.07 -3.74
CA ALA A 312 -15.09 16.46 -3.24
C ALA A 312 -14.30 16.50 -1.91
N GLN A 313 -14.57 15.58 -0.99
CA GLN A 313 -13.83 15.45 0.27
C GLN A 313 -12.36 15.09 0.04
N ALA A 314 -12.08 14.19 -0.91
CA ALA A 314 -10.70 13.82 -1.26
C ALA A 314 -9.93 15.02 -1.81
N GLN A 315 -10.55 15.85 -2.67
CA GLN A 315 -9.94 17.08 -3.19
C GLN A 315 -9.63 18.06 -2.06
N ALA A 316 -10.64 18.40 -1.23
CA ALA A 316 -10.45 19.34 -0.13
C ALA A 316 -9.40 18.85 0.88
N GLY A 317 -9.37 17.51 1.16
CA GLY A 317 -8.37 16.92 2.03
C GLY A 317 -6.95 17.01 1.45
N ILE A 318 -6.78 16.79 0.14
CA ILE A 318 -5.47 16.93 -0.52
C ILE A 318 -4.98 18.37 -0.46
N ASP A 319 -5.86 19.35 -0.73
CA ASP A 319 -5.50 20.77 -0.70
C ASP A 319 -5.05 21.20 0.70
N ALA A 320 -5.74 20.73 1.75
CA ALA A 320 -5.37 20.96 3.14
C ALA A 320 -4.05 20.26 3.51
N ASP A 321 -3.89 18.98 3.13
CA ASP A 321 -2.70 18.19 3.41
C ASP A 321 -1.45 18.81 2.74
N VAL A 322 -1.57 19.30 1.51
CA VAL A 322 -0.47 20.00 0.79
C VAL A 322 -0.13 21.33 1.48
N GLY A 323 -1.13 22.13 1.85
CA GLY A 323 -0.91 23.37 2.60
C GLY A 323 -0.16 23.13 3.89
N HIS A 324 -0.62 22.16 4.69
CA HIS A 324 0.04 21.77 5.95
C HIS A 324 1.48 21.25 5.73
N ALA A 325 1.71 20.41 4.72
CA ALA A 325 3.05 19.89 4.43
C ALA A 325 4.04 20.98 4.00
N LEU A 326 3.58 21.99 3.27
CA LEU A 326 4.40 23.17 2.90
C LEU A 326 4.76 24.01 4.12
N GLU A 327 3.79 24.28 5.00
CA GLU A 327 4.03 24.99 6.25
C GLU A 327 4.99 24.22 7.16
N GLN A 328 4.79 22.91 7.33
CA GLN A 328 5.67 22.05 8.11
C GLN A 328 7.10 22.08 7.56
N LEU A 329 7.29 22.01 6.25
CA LEU A 329 8.60 22.10 5.61
C LEU A 329 9.29 23.44 5.91
N SER A 330 8.55 24.55 5.86
CA SER A 330 9.06 25.89 6.21
C SER A 330 9.51 25.95 7.66
N ASN A 331 8.67 25.47 8.59
CA ASN A 331 8.94 25.48 10.02
C ASN A 331 10.17 24.61 10.39
N VAL A 332 10.30 23.44 9.75
CA VAL A 332 11.47 22.55 9.97
C VAL A 332 12.75 23.17 9.44
N ARG A 333 12.73 23.91 8.33
CA ARG A 333 13.90 24.64 7.82
C ARG A 333 14.34 25.72 8.79
N GLU A 334 13.43 26.54 9.28
CA GLU A 334 13.71 27.57 10.27
C GLU A 334 14.25 26.99 11.57
N ALA A 335 13.64 25.89 12.05
CA ALA A 335 14.11 25.18 13.24
C ALA A 335 15.52 24.60 13.07
N LEU A 336 15.86 24.10 11.87
CA LEU A 336 17.21 23.61 11.57
C LEU A 336 18.23 24.75 11.59
N GLU A 337 17.93 25.90 10.97
CA GLU A 337 18.79 27.07 10.99
C GLU A 337 19.07 27.56 12.42
N ALA A 338 18.01 27.67 13.24
CA ALA A 338 18.14 28.06 14.65
C ALA A 338 18.94 27.02 15.47
N ALA A 339 18.72 25.71 15.23
CA ALA A 339 19.45 24.64 15.88
C ALA A 339 20.96 24.68 15.54
N VAL A 340 21.32 24.94 14.28
CA VAL A 340 22.70 25.06 13.82
C VAL A 340 23.37 26.25 14.49
N ALA A 341 22.74 27.43 14.54
CA ALA A 341 23.27 28.63 15.20
C ALA A 341 23.46 28.39 16.70
N ARG A 342 22.48 27.80 17.39
CA ARG A 342 22.57 27.45 18.82
C ARG A 342 23.67 26.45 19.09
N ALA A 343 23.84 25.42 18.26
CA ALA A 343 24.89 24.42 18.44
C ALA A 343 26.31 25.04 18.26
N ALA A 344 26.46 25.97 17.32
CA ALA A 344 27.71 26.68 17.14
C ALA A 344 28.10 27.50 18.39
N ALA A 345 27.15 28.29 18.92
CA ALA A 345 27.38 29.14 20.12
C ALA A 345 27.67 28.28 21.35
N LEU A 346 26.92 27.18 21.58
CA LEU A 346 27.15 26.32 22.76
C LEU A 346 28.45 25.50 22.65
N ARG A 347 28.89 25.15 21.44
CA ARG A 347 30.20 24.52 21.23
C ARG A 347 31.35 25.44 21.57
N GLU A 348 31.28 26.72 21.15
CA GLU A 348 32.26 27.74 21.50
C GLU A 348 32.28 27.98 23.01
N HIS A 349 31.10 28.15 23.62
CA HIS A 349 30.97 28.30 25.07
C HIS A 349 31.60 27.12 25.83
N ALA A 350 31.28 25.88 25.45
CA ALA A 350 31.88 24.71 26.09
C ALA A 350 33.40 24.63 25.95
N ALA A 351 33.96 25.05 24.80
CA ALA A 351 35.41 25.11 24.59
C ALA A 351 36.09 26.14 25.50
N LEU A 352 35.46 27.30 25.70
CA LEU A 352 35.99 28.34 26.61
C LEU A 352 35.96 27.87 28.07
N ILE A 353 34.88 27.27 28.54
CA ILE A 353 34.75 26.72 29.89
C ILE A 353 35.73 25.55 30.12
N ASP A 354 35.92 24.67 29.11
CA ASP A 354 36.91 23.58 29.20
C ASP A 354 38.35 24.13 29.36
N LYS A 355 38.69 25.18 28.63
CA LYS A 355 39.98 25.86 28.80
C LYS A 355 40.15 26.45 30.20
N ALA A 356 39.12 27.12 30.73
CA ALA A 356 39.14 27.72 32.08
C ALA A 356 39.22 26.61 33.18
N PHE A 357 38.57 25.50 32.99
CA PHE A 357 38.68 24.33 33.89
C PHE A 357 40.10 23.75 33.91
N ARG A 358 40.75 23.63 32.76
CA ARG A 358 42.16 23.12 32.71
C ARG A 358 43.16 23.95 33.44
N VAL A 359 42.96 25.29 33.52
CA VAL A 359 43.83 26.22 34.25
C VAL A 359 43.36 26.46 35.69
N GLY A 360 42.29 25.75 36.14
CA GLY A 360 41.79 25.82 37.52
C GLY A 360 40.88 27.00 37.83
N GLU A 361 40.44 27.79 36.84
CA GLU A 361 39.58 28.98 37.04
C GLU A 361 38.08 28.60 37.19
N ARG A 362 37.70 27.42 36.73
CA ARG A 362 36.33 26.93 36.77
C ARG A 362 36.26 25.53 37.35
N GLY A 363 35.12 25.20 38.00
CA GLY A 363 34.88 23.88 38.59
C GLY A 363 34.45 22.83 37.58
N LEU A 364 34.58 21.54 37.94
CA LEU A 364 34.20 20.40 37.13
C LEU A 364 32.69 20.42 36.78
N ALA A 365 31.82 20.77 37.74
CA ALA A 365 30.38 20.82 37.54
C ALA A 365 29.96 21.82 36.45
N GLU A 366 30.63 22.99 36.38
CA GLU A 366 30.37 24.01 35.35
C GLU A 366 30.82 23.52 33.97
N MET A 367 31.99 22.89 33.90
CA MET A 367 32.51 22.31 32.67
C MET A 367 31.60 21.18 32.15
N LEU A 368 31.16 20.28 33.02
CA LEU A 368 30.22 19.22 32.66
C LEU A 368 28.90 19.79 32.13
N ARG A 369 28.34 20.81 32.81
CA ARG A 369 27.10 21.46 32.35
C ARG A 369 27.26 22.10 30.97
N ALA A 370 28.36 22.78 30.70
CA ALA A 370 28.63 23.39 29.40
C ALA A 370 28.77 22.31 28.29
N ARG A 371 29.43 21.21 28.58
CA ARG A 371 29.54 20.05 27.64
C ARG A 371 28.19 19.40 27.36
N ILE A 372 27.35 19.14 28.38
CA ILE A 372 26.03 18.60 28.23
C ILE A 372 25.19 19.48 27.31
N LEU A 373 25.14 20.79 27.55
CA LEU A 373 24.36 21.72 26.70
C LEU A 373 24.86 21.76 25.26
N SER A 374 26.19 21.70 25.03
CA SER A 374 26.78 21.65 23.70
C SER A 374 26.40 20.33 22.96
N HIS A 375 26.41 19.26 23.70
CA HIS A 375 26.05 17.93 23.18
C HIS A 375 24.57 17.87 22.81
N GLU A 376 23.67 18.28 23.69
CA GLU A 376 22.23 18.38 23.42
C GLU A 376 21.90 19.23 22.20
N ALA A 377 22.64 20.37 22.03
CA ALA A 377 22.43 21.20 20.84
C ALA A 377 22.95 20.54 19.55
N GLY A 378 24.03 19.78 19.61
CA GLY A 378 24.48 18.94 18.48
C GLY A 378 23.50 17.89 18.09
N MET A 379 22.89 17.20 19.07
CA MET A 379 21.82 16.23 18.88
C MET A 379 20.59 16.87 18.22
N ALA A 380 20.18 18.06 18.68
CA ALA A 380 19.06 18.78 18.09
C ALA A 380 19.27 19.06 16.59
N VAL A 381 20.49 19.43 16.15
CA VAL A 381 20.81 19.63 14.73
C VAL A 381 20.62 18.33 13.92
N ARG A 382 21.10 17.20 14.43
CA ARG A 382 20.93 15.90 13.74
C ARG A 382 19.45 15.52 13.62
N GLN A 383 18.69 15.68 14.69
CA GLN A 383 17.24 15.43 14.68
C GLN A 383 16.51 16.34 13.69
N GLN A 384 16.85 17.63 13.61
CA GLN A 384 16.24 18.55 12.65
C GLN A 384 16.59 18.20 11.19
N ARG A 385 17.80 17.67 10.92
CA ARG A 385 18.14 17.16 9.57
C ARG A 385 17.30 15.97 9.17
N VAL A 386 17.08 15.03 10.08
CA VAL A 386 16.17 13.89 9.83
C VAL A 386 14.74 14.37 9.62
N ALA A 387 14.27 15.32 10.45
CA ALA A 387 12.94 15.92 10.32
C ALA A 387 12.78 16.63 8.97
N LEU A 388 13.81 17.29 8.45
CA LEU A 388 13.81 17.91 7.12
C LEU A 388 13.63 16.85 6.02
N GLY A 389 14.36 15.74 6.10
CA GLY A 389 14.20 14.63 5.15
C GLY A 389 12.78 14.04 5.16
N LEU A 390 12.22 13.83 6.35
CA LEU A 390 10.85 13.39 6.52
C LEU A 390 9.84 14.40 5.95
N ALA A 391 10.03 15.71 6.17
CA ALA A 391 9.15 16.75 5.65
C ALA A 391 9.14 16.78 4.11
N HIS A 392 10.30 16.58 3.46
CA HIS A 392 10.39 16.40 2.00
C HIS A 392 9.59 15.19 1.53
N ALA A 393 9.79 14.05 2.19
CA ALA A 393 9.09 12.80 1.87
C ALA A 393 7.57 12.93 2.05
N GLN A 394 7.11 13.62 3.11
CA GLN A 394 5.71 13.88 3.37
C GLN A 394 5.09 14.81 2.33
N LEU A 395 5.78 15.88 1.92
CA LEU A 395 5.30 16.75 0.85
C LEU A 395 5.12 16.00 -0.47
N ASN A 396 6.09 15.16 -0.86
CA ASN A 396 5.96 14.32 -2.05
C ASN A 396 4.81 13.31 -1.90
N GLN A 397 4.62 12.74 -0.71
CA GLN A 397 3.53 11.79 -0.41
C GLN A 397 2.15 12.43 -0.63
N VAL A 398 1.90 13.62 -0.07
CA VAL A 398 0.60 14.29 -0.22
C VAL A 398 0.36 14.78 -1.63
N ARG A 399 1.41 15.08 -2.39
CA ARG A 399 1.36 15.38 -3.82
C ARG A 399 1.13 14.14 -4.71
N GLY A 400 1.18 12.92 -4.14
CA GLY A 400 0.96 11.69 -4.88
C GLY A 400 2.18 11.17 -5.63
N ILE A 401 3.39 11.60 -5.25
CA ILE A 401 4.66 11.24 -5.87
C ILE A 401 5.24 10.00 -5.17
N LEU A 402 5.59 8.98 -5.91
CA LEU A 402 6.31 7.80 -5.41
C LEU A 402 7.82 8.11 -5.27
N PRO A 403 8.54 7.45 -4.36
CA PRO A 403 9.97 7.62 -4.18
C PRO A 403 10.80 7.04 -5.32
#